data_9892f4f36ee759517a185ac27ff1e261
#
_entry.id   9892f4f36ee759517a185ac27ff1e261
#
_cell.length_a   1.000
_cell.length_b   1.000
_cell.length_c   1.000
_cell.angle_alpha   90.00
_cell.angle_beta   90.00
_cell.angle_gamma   90.00
#
_symmetry.space_group_name_H-M   'P 1'
#
loop_
_entity.id
_entity.type
_entity.pdbx_description
1 polymer ?
#
loop_
_entity_poly.entity_id
_entity_poly.type
_entity_poly.pdbx_seq_one_letter_code
_entity_poly.pdbx_strand_id
1 'polypeptide(L)'
;MASRYQRGVECVNTLLNFSTPCKVATVTAASSTRSSRGRRSTRPSGDDREQAILATAERLLEERSFADISVDDLAKGAGLSRPTFYFYFKSKEAVLLSLLEPMIVRADAEFDGAAQRLPADPRRVWRNGIEAFFTGFGSHRAVVRAGSEALATSSEVRAVWTSFMQKWIDQTAAMISAERARGAAPETIPAADLATSLNQMNERAMMATLFAEQPSVNEDRVVDTLTHIWVASIYGESS
;
A
#
# COMPACT_ATOMS: atom_id res chain seq x y z
N MET A 1 13.54 -24.27 3.21
CA MET A 1 12.50 -23.51 2.50
C MET A 1 12.12 -22.34 3.39
N ALA A 2 12.58 -21.12 3.07
CA ALA A 2 12.17 -19.92 3.78
C ALA A 2 10.67 -19.68 3.56
N SER A 3 9.91 -19.45 4.60
CA SER A 3 8.49 -19.10 4.55
C SER A 3 8.30 -17.87 3.63
N ARG A 4 7.18 -17.76 2.93
CA ARG A 4 6.81 -16.54 2.18
C ARG A 4 6.85 -15.29 3.06
N TYR A 5 6.61 -15.46 4.37
CA TYR A 5 6.77 -14.42 5.37
C TYR A 5 8.21 -13.88 5.46
N GLN A 6 9.22 -14.74 5.46
CA GLN A 6 10.62 -14.26 5.33
C GLN A 6 10.83 -13.54 4.00
N ARG A 7 10.13 -13.94 2.93
CA ARG A 7 10.14 -13.26 1.63
C ARG A 7 9.33 -11.96 1.64
N GLY A 8 8.21 -11.88 2.36
CA GLY A 8 7.41 -10.66 2.50
C GLY A 8 8.14 -9.59 3.31
N VAL A 9 8.74 -9.96 4.45
CA VAL A 9 9.61 -9.06 5.24
C VAL A 9 10.91 -8.74 4.49
N GLU A 10 11.46 -9.67 3.72
CA GLU A 10 12.58 -9.42 2.82
C GLU A 10 12.17 -8.56 1.63
N CYS A 11 10.94 -8.66 1.11
CA CYS A 11 10.41 -7.80 0.06
C CYS A 11 10.13 -6.40 0.59
N VAL A 12 9.52 -6.26 1.77
CA VAL A 12 9.37 -4.98 2.48
C VAL A 12 10.75 -4.39 2.81
N ASN A 13 11.70 -5.20 3.32
CA ASN A 13 13.08 -4.77 3.55
C ASN A 13 13.86 -4.54 2.25
N THR A 14 13.52 -5.21 1.15
CA THR A 14 14.14 -5.00 -0.19
C THR A 14 13.56 -3.77 -0.86
N LEU A 15 12.28 -3.46 -0.65
CA LEU A 15 11.67 -2.19 -1.05
C LEU A 15 12.24 -1.01 -0.25
N LEU A 16 12.71 -1.26 0.97
CA LEU A 16 13.40 -0.29 1.82
C LEU A 16 14.89 -0.11 1.46
N ASN A 17 15.51 -1.08 0.76
CA ASN A 17 16.90 -1.04 0.34
C ASN A 17 17.04 -0.93 -1.19
N PHE A 18 17.38 0.23 -1.67
CA PHE A 18 17.50 0.72 -3.06
C PHE A 18 18.46 -0.04 -3.99
N SER A 19 18.61 -1.38 -3.96
CA SER A 19 19.69 -2.00 -4.72
C SER A 19 19.44 -3.32 -5.45
N THR A 20 18.21 -3.81 -5.60
CA THR A 20 18.04 -5.00 -6.46
C THR A 20 16.63 -5.09 -7.07
N PRO A 21 16.48 -5.20 -8.41
CA PRO A 21 15.18 -5.47 -9.00
C PRO A 21 14.73 -6.88 -8.67
N CYS A 22 13.55 -7.02 -8.08
CA CYS A 22 12.91 -8.30 -7.82
C CYS A 22 12.62 -9.01 -9.15
N LYS A 23 13.31 -10.11 -9.43
CA LYS A 23 13.01 -10.96 -10.60
C LYS A 23 11.70 -11.71 -10.33
N VAL A 24 10.64 -11.26 -10.95
CA VAL A 24 9.39 -12.04 -11.08
C VAL A 24 9.70 -13.27 -11.93
N ALA A 25 9.72 -14.44 -11.31
CA ALA A 25 9.86 -15.69 -12.03
C ALA A 25 8.55 -16.01 -12.76
N THR A 26 8.58 -15.90 -14.07
CA THR A 26 7.51 -16.35 -14.97
C THR A 26 7.39 -17.88 -14.86
N VAL A 27 6.32 -18.36 -14.27
CA VAL A 27 6.01 -19.80 -14.23
C VAL A 27 5.41 -20.20 -15.58
N THR A 28 6.20 -20.85 -16.41
CA THR A 28 5.73 -21.50 -17.64
C THR A 28 4.95 -22.75 -17.26
N ALA A 29 3.67 -22.82 -17.62
CA ALA A 29 2.83 -24.00 -17.44
C ALA A 29 3.27 -25.12 -18.37
N ALA A 30 3.78 -26.22 -17.83
CA ALA A 30 3.94 -27.47 -18.53
C ALA A 30 2.76 -28.39 -18.15
N SER A 31 1.90 -28.64 -19.11
CA SER A 31 0.81 -29.62 -19.03
C SER A 31 1.37 -31.05 -19.04
N SER A 32 1.08 -31.83 -18.00
CA SER A 32 1.16 -33.29 -18.10
C SER A 32 -0.04 -33.91 -17.39
N THR A 33 -0.95 -34.43 -18.18
CA THR A 33 -2.05 -35.30 -17.81
C THR A 33 -1.52 -36.59 -17.23
N ARG A 34 -1.85 -36.89 -15.96
CA ARG A 34 -1.95 -38.26 -15.47
C ARG A 34 -3.03 -38.38 -14.41
N SER A 35 -4.11 -39.05 -14.79
CA SER A 35 -5.20 -39.55 -13.95
C SER A 35 -4.65 -40.50 -12.89
N SER A 36 -4.94 -40.24 -11.59
CA SER A 36 -5.06 -41.33 -10.61
C SER A 36 -6.05 -40.94 -9.51
N ARG A 37 -7.08 -41.75 -9.38
CA ARG A 37 -8.06 -41.74 -8.30
C ARG A 37 -7.36 -41.98 -6.97
N GLY A 38 -7.59 -41.07 -6.03
CA GLY A 38 -7.17 -41.21 -4.65
C GLY A 38 -7.68 -40.01 -3.86
N ARG A 39 -8.82 -40.17 -3.15
CA ARG A 39 -9.37 -39.19 -2.23
C ARG A 39 -8.43 -39.04 -1.03
N ARG A 40 -7.31 -38.34 -1.21
CA ARG A 40 -6.49 -37.88 -0.10
C ARG A 40 -7.13 -36.60 0.43
N SER A 41 -7.55 -36.61 1.69
CA SER A 41 -7.79 -35.39 2.45
C SER A 41 -6.43 -34.66 2.44
N THR A 42 -6.29 -33.70 1.55
CA THR A 42 -5.08 -32.87 1.47
C THR A 42 -5.02 -32.04 2.74
N ARG A 43 -4.08 -32.39 3.62
CA ARG A 43 -3.74 -31.57 4.78
C ARG A 43 -3.40 -30.19 4.23
N PRO A 44 -4.02 -29.11 4.75
CA PRO A 44 -3.78 -27.75 4.26
C PRO A 44 -2.29 -27.46 4.17
N SER A 45 -1.84 -26.89 3.05
CA SER A 45 -0.44 -26.50 2.86
C SER A 45 -0.06 -25.36 3.82
N GLY A 46 1.23 -25.04 3.91
CA GLY A 46 1.68 -23.87 4.68
C GLY A 46 1.04 -22.58 4.16
N ASP A 47 1.00 -22.45 2.83
CA ASP A 47 0.41 -21.28 2.15
C ASP A 47 -1.11 -21.19 2.43
N ASP A 48 -1.86 -22.31 2.46
CA ASP A 48 -3.29 -22.31 2.80
C ASP A 48 -3.58 -21.80 4.21
N ARG A 49 -2.70 -22.12 5.16
CA ARG A 49 -2.86 -21.69 6.56
C ARG A 49 -2.52 -20.21 6.75
N GLU A 50 -1.50 -19.72 6.07
CA GLU A 50 -1.15 -18.31 6.04
C GLU A 50 -2.32 -17.49 5.46
N GLN A 51 -2.87 -17.92 4.32
CA GLN A 51 -4.04 -17.30 3.72
C GLN A 51 -5.28 -17.37 4.63
N ALA A 52 -5.48 -18.44 5.37
CA ALA A 52 -6.58 -18.55 6.33
C ALA A 52 -6.46 -17.53 7.47
N ILE A 53 -5.24 -17.21 7.92
CA ILE A 53 -5.00 -16.15 8.92
C ILE A 53 -5.33 -14.78 8.33
N LEU A 54 -4.84 -14.47 7.12
CA LEU A 54 -5.08 -13.19 6.43
C LEU A 54 -6.57 -12.98 6.17
N ALA A 55 -7.27 -13.98 5.61
CA ALA A 55 -8.71 -13.91 5.37
C ALA A 55 -9.52 -13.75 6.68
N THR A 56 -9.06 -14.39 7.76
CA THR A 56 -9.68 -14.20 9.09
C THR A 56 -9.49 -12.77 9.58
N ALA A 57 -8.29 -12.20 9.40
CA ALA A 57 -8.01 -10.84 9.81
C ALA A 57 -8.87 -9.83 9.02
N GLU A 58 -8.95 -9.94 7.70
CA GLU A 58 -9.81 -9.08 6.87
C GLU A 58 -11.26 -9.10 7.37
N ARG A 59 -11.84 -10.29 7.55
CA ARG A 59 -13.21 -10.43 8.03
C ARG A 59 -13.41 -9.82 9.43
N LEU A 60 -12.48 -10.03 10.36
CA LEU A 60 -12.59 -9.47 11.71
C LEU A 60 -12.45 -7.95 11.73
N LEU A 61 -11.66 -7.37 10.83
CA LEU A 61 -11.50 -5.92 10.69
C LEU A 61 -12.76 -5.23 10.15
N GLU A 62 -13.63 -5.94 9.41
CA GLU A 62 -14.95 -5.42 9.03
C GLU A 62 -15.90 -5.30 10.22
N GLU A 63 -15.71 -6.12 11.25
CA GLU A 63 -16.62 -6.22 12.40
C GLU A 63 -16.13 -5.43 13.63
N ARG A 64 -14.80 -5.26 13.80
CA ARG A 64 -14.18 -4.76 15.02
C ARG A 64 -12.96 -3.88 14.74
N SER A 65 -12.60 -3.02 15.72
CA SER A 65 -11.35 -2.26 15.66
C SER A 65 -10.13 -3.18 15.75
N PHE A 66 -9.01 -2.75 15.18
CA PHE A 66 -7.75 -3.52 15.28
C PHE A 66 -7.29 -3.73 16.73
N ALA A 67 -7.56 -2.77 17.60
CA ALA A 67 -7.22 -2.88 19.02
C ALA A 67 -7.92 -4.06 19.71
N ASP A 68 -9.18 -4.34 19.34
CA ASP A 68 -10.03 -5.38 19.93
C ASP A 68 -9.78 -6.77 19.36
N ILE A 69 -8.96 -6.90 18.32
CA ILE A 69 -8.60 -8.19 17.73
C ILE A 69 -7.35 -8.74 18.42
N SER A 70 -7.46 -9.94 18.98
CA SER A 70 -6.34 -10.67 19.59
C SER A 70 -5.73 -11.71 18.66
N VAL A 71 -4.50 -12.15 18.97
CA VAL A 71 -3.87 -13.28 18.26
C VAL A 71 -4.71 -14.57 18.42
N ASP A 72 -5.40 -14.73 19.55
CA ASP A 72 -6.28 -15.89 19.77
C ASP A 72 -7.50 -15.86 18.83
N ASP A 73 -8.07 -14.69 18.56
CA ASP A 73 -9.16 -14.52 17.58
C ASP A 73 -8.70 -14.91 16.18
N LEU A 74 -7.52 -14.44 15.78
CA LEU A 74 -6.92 -14.75 14.47
C LEU A 74 -6.64 -16.24 14.33
N ALA A 75 -6.00 -16.86 15.35
CA ALA A 75 -5.71 -18.28 15.33
C ALA A 75 -6.98 -19.13 15.27
N LYS A 76 -7.95 -18.88 16.16
CA LYS A 76 -9.23 -19.61 16.19
C LYS A 76 -10.03 -19.44 14.90
N GLY A 77 -10.12 -18.23 14.38
CA GLY A 77 -10.84 -17.97 13.12
C GLY A 77 -10.22 -18.67 11.91
N ALA A 78 -8.90 -18.85 11.91
CA ALA A 78 -8.17 -19.61 10.90
C ALA A 78 -8.17 -21.14 11.15
N GLY A 79 -8.82 -21.63 12.20
CA GLY A 79 -8.81 -23.05 12.58
C GLY A 79 -7.45 -23.56 13.06
N LEU A 80 -6.64 -22.66 13.67
CA LEU A 80 -5.28 -22.94 14.12
C LEU A 80 -5.16 -22.79 15.63
N SER A 81 -4.14 -23.44 16.21
CA SER A 81 -3.73 -23.15 17.58
C SER A 81 -2.85 -21.89 17.63
N ARG A 82 -2.82 -21.21 18.78
CA ARG A 82 -1.95 -20.05 19.01
C ARG A 82 -0.45 -20.34 18.74
N PRO A 83 0.13 -21.48 19.16
CA PRO A 83 1.50 -21.83 18.76
C PRO A 83 1.67 -21.97 17.24
N THR A 84 0.67 -22.52 16.53
CA THR A 84 0.69 -22.62 15.09
C THR A 84 0.62 -21.25 14.41
N PHE A 85 -0.16 -20.30 14.94
CA PHE A 85 -0.18 -18.92 14.45
C PHE A 85 1.23 -18.30 14.45
N TYR A 86 1.96 -18.41 15.57
CA TYR A 86 3.30 -17.85 15.70
C TYR A 86 4.36 -18.48 14.79
N PHE A 87 4.04 -19.61 14.18
CA PHE A 87 4.89 -20.16 13.11
C PHE A 87 4.79 -19.35 11.80
N TYR A 88 3.64 -18.68 11.56
CA TYR A 88 3.38 -17.88 10.36
C TYR A 88 3.63 -16.40 10.59
N PHE A 89 3.14 -15.85 11.68
CA PHE A 89 3.21 -14.42 11.99
C PHE A 89 3.70 -14.20 13.43
N LYS A 90 4.66 -13.29 13.60
CA LYS A 90 5.22 -12.95 14.91
C LYS A 90 4.26 -12.14 15.79
N SER A 91 3.28 -11.44 15.18
CA SER A 91 2.34 -10.55 15.87
C SER A 91 1.10 -10.31 14.98
N LYS A 92 0.06 -9.68 15.53
CA LYS A 92 -1.10 -9.24 14.76
C LYS A 92 -0.76 -8.06 13.83
N GLU A 93 0.22 -7.24 14.24
CA GLU A 93 0.76 -6.15 13.42
C GLU A 93 1.44 -6.70 12.15
N ALA A 94 2.14 -7.82 12.24
CA ALA A 94 2.73 -8.48 11.08
C ALA A 94 1.66 -9.00 10.10
N VAL A 95 0.51 -9.47 10.60
CA VAL A 95 -0.65 -9.82 9.76
C VAL A 95 -1.19 -8.58 9.06
N LEU A 96 -1.38 -7.48 9.79
CA LEU A 96 -1.87 -6.22 9.24
C LEU A 96 -0.94 -5.67 8.14
N LEU A 97 0.38 -5.69 8.37
CA LEU A 97 1.37 -5.27 7.37
C LEU A 97 1.31 -6.14 6.11
N SER A 98 1.10 -7.45 6.24
CA SER A 98 0.93 -8.34 5.09
C SER A 98 -0.37 -8.08 4.30
N LEU A 99 -1.42 -7.57 4.95
CA LEU A 99 -2.64 -7.13 4.28
C LEU A 99 -2.46 -5.77 3.57
N LEU A 100 -1.65 -4.87 4.10
CA LEU A 100 -1.36 -3.57 3.51
C LEU A 100 -0.37 -3.65 2.32
N GLU A 101 0.55 -4.61 2.33
CA GLU A 101 1.61 -4.75 1.32
C GLU A 101 1.10 -4.74 -0.13
N PRO A 102 0.06 -5.52 -0.53
CA PRO A 102 -0.42 -5.50 -1.92
C PRO A 102 -0.95 -4.14 -2.38
N MET A 103 -1.55 -3.36 -1.47
CA MET A 103 -2.04 -2.00 -1.76
C MET A 103 -0.89 -1.04 -2.02
N ILE A 104 0.15 -1.12 -1.19
CA ILE A 104 1.37 -0.31 -1.31
C ILE A 104 2.10 -0.65 -2.60
N VAL A 105 2.30 -1.94 -2.90
CA VAL A 105 2.94 -2.40 -4.16
C VAL A 105 2.17 -1.91 -5.39
N ARG A 106 0.84 -1.92 -5.34
CA ARG A 106 0.00 -1.41 -6.43
C ARG A 106 0.14 0.09 -6.59
N ALA A 107 0.13 0.86 -5.49
CA ALA A 107 0.34 2.30 -5.53
C ALA A 107 1.72 2.66 -6.07
N ASP A 108 2.77 1.93 -5.67
CA ASP A 108 4.12 2.10 -6.19
C ASP A 108 4.22 1.87 -7.70
N ALA A 109 3.54 0.85 -8.22
CA ALA A 109 3.59 0.50 -9.64
C ALA A 109 3.06 1.63 -10.55
N GLU A 110 2.16 2.49 -10.06
CA GLU A 110 1.67 3.65 -10.82
C GLU A 110 2.73 4.76 -10.97
N PHE A 111 3.70 4.82 -10.07
CA PHE A 111 4.84 5.72 -10.23
C PHE A 111 5.86 5.23 -11.27
N ASP A 112 5.83 3.94 -11.64
CA ASP A 112 6.72 3.39 -12.64
C ASP A 112 6.47 4.05 -14.01
N GLY A 113 7.50 4.71 -14.54
CA GLY A 113 7.42 5.46 -15.79
C GLY A 113 6.61 6.76 -15.72
N ALA A 114 6.13 7.21 -14.55
CA ALA A 114 5.41 8.48 -14.42
C ALA A 114 6.26 9.68 -14.86
N ALA A 115 7.53 9.71 -14.46
CA ALA A 115 8.48 10.78 -14.84
C ALA A 115 8.65 10.91 -16.36
N GLN A 116 8.64 9.80 -17.12
CA GLN A 116 8.73 9.80 -18.57
C GLN A 116 7.43 10.27 -19.24
N ARG A 117 6.28 10.03 -18.63
CA ARG A 117 4.96 10.46 -19.16
C ARG A 117 4.62 11.91 -18.81
N LEU A 118 5.22 12.45 -17.74
CA LEU A 118 4.92 13.76 -17.18
C LEU A 118 5.03 14.92 -18.21
N PRO A 119 6.07 14.97 -19.07
CA PRO A 119 6.19 16.06 -20.04
C PRO A 119 5.08 16.14 -21.08
N ALA A 120 4.40 15.03 -21.37
CA ALA A 120 3.35 14.97 -22.37
C ALA A 120 1.98 15.40 -21.84
N ASP A 121 1.64 15.04 -20.61
CA ASP A 121 0.36 15.38 -19.97
C ASP A 121 0.52 15.40 -18.44
N PRO A 122 1.03 16.50 -17.88
CA PRO A 122 1.28 16.62 -16.45
C PRO A 122 0.03 16.39 -15.59
N ARG A 123 -1.09 17.02 -15.99
CA ARG A 123 -2.35 16.91 -15.25
C ARG A 123 -2.82 15.46 -15.12
N ARG A 124 -2.77 14.71 -16.22
CA ARG A 124 -3.20 13.31 -16.24
C ARG A 124 -2.26 12.42 -15.41
N VAL A 125 -0.96 12.66 -15.47
CA VAL A 125 0.02 11.88 -14.70
C VAL A 125 -0.20 12.08 -13.20
N TRP A 126 -0.32 13.32 -12.73
CA TRP A 126 -0.60 13.58 -11.31
C TRP A 126 -1.95 13.01 -10.88
N ARG A 127 -3.00 13.20 -11.70
CA ARG A 127 -4.32 12.64 -11.44
C ARG A 127 -4.30 11.11 -11.29
N ASN A 128 -3.63 10.43 -12.20
CA ASN A 128 -3.55 8.96 -12.16
C ASN A 128 -2.85 8.46 -10.89
N GLY A 129 -1.77 9.09 -10.45
CA GLY A 129 -1.10 8.75 -9.20
C GLY A 129 -2.01 8.94 -7.98
N ILE A 130 -2.72 10.07 -7.91
CA ILE A 130 -3.68 10.37 -6.84
C ILE A 130 -4.84 9.35 -6.84
N GLU A 131 -5.41 9.07 -8.02
CA GLU A 131 -6.52 8.13 -8.19
C GLU A 131 -6.15 6.68 -7.85
N ALA A 132 -4.95 6.24 -8.25
CA ALA A 132 -4.45 4.90 -7.94
C ALA A 132 -4.30 4.68 -6.45
N PHE A 133 -3.77 5.68 -5.73
CA PHE A 133 -3.71 5.65 -4.28
C PHE A 133 -5.12 5.58 -3.67
N PHE A 134 -6.01 6.49 -4.05
CA PHE A 134 -7.37 6.54 -3.52
C PHE A 134 -8.15 5.23 -3.79
N THR A 135 -8.08 4.70 -5.01
CA THR A 135 -8.76 3.46 -5.39
C THR A 135 -8.14 2.24 -4.70
N GLY A 136 -6.80 2.17 -4.65
CA GLY A 136 -6.09 1.06 -4.03
C GLY A 136 -6.41 0.92 -2.54
N PHE A 137 -6.34 2.01 -1.81
CA PHE A 137 -6.67 2.03 -0.38
C PHE A 137 -8.17 1.99 -0.12
N GLY A 138 -8.98 2.60 -0.99
CA GLY A 138 -10.44 2.61 -0.89
C GLY A 138 -11.10 1.25 -1.06
N SER A 139 -10.45 0.31 -1.75
CA SER A 139 -10.93 -1.06 -1.94
C SER A 139 -10.90 -1.91 -0.66
N HIS A 140 -10.11 -1.52 0.35
CA HIS A 140 -9.87 -2.28 1.59
C HIS A 140 -10.00 -1.39 2.82
N ARG A 141 -11.09 -0.61 2.93
CA ARG A 141 -11.28 0.44 3.94
C ARG A 141 -11.05 -0.05 5.38
N ALA A 142 -11.51 -1.26 5.72
CA ALA A 142 -11.34 -1.81 7.07
C ALA A 142 -9.86 -2.06 7.41
N VAL A 143 -9.09 -2.61 6.46
CA VAL A 143 -7.65 -2.82 6.62
C VAL A 143 -6.89 -1.50 6.73
N VAL A 144 -7.25 -0.52 5.90
CA VAL A 144 -6.64 0.82 5.91
C VAL A 144 -6.94 1.56 7.21
N ARG A 145 -8.17 1.46 7.72
CA ARG A 145 -8.54 2.00 9.04
C ARG A 145 -7.71 1.37 10.15
N ALA A 146 -7.57 0.04 10.14
CA ALA A 146 -6.72 -0.69 11.08
C ALA A 146 -5.25 -0.23 11.00
N GLY A 147 -4.75 0.01 9.81
CA GLY A 147 -3.41 0.59 9.58
C GLY A 147 -3.27 1.96 10.22
N SER A 148 -4.24 2.85 10.00
CA SER A 148 -4.27 4.20 10.59
C SER A 148 -4.33 4.16 12.13
N GLU A 149 -5.16 3.29 12.71
CA GLU A 149 -5.21 3.07 14.16
C GLU A 149 -3.87 2.58 14.72
N ALA A 150 -3.24 1.63 14.03
CA ALA A 150 -1.97 1.03 14.43
C ALA A 150 -0.78 2.01 14.34
N LEU A 151 -0.84 3.06 13.53
CA LEU A 151 0.20 4.11 13.48
C LEU A 151 0.44 4.77 14.84
N ALA A 152 -0.60 4.93 15.65
CA ALA A 152 -0.49 5.53 16.98
C ALA A 152 0.17 4.61 18.01
N THR A 153 -0.01 3.29 17.89
CA THR A 153 0.31 2.30 18.92
C THR A 153 1.47 1.38 18.57
N SER A 154 1.77 1.16 17.27
CA SER A 154 2.82 0.26 16.81
C SER A 154 3.97 1.02 16.14
N SER A 155 5.16 0.93 16.73
CA SER A 155 6.38 1.48 16.14
C SER A 155 6.76 0.78 14.83
N GLU A 156 6.45 -0.51 14.68
CA GLU A 156 6.71 -1.29 13.48
C GLU A 156 5.85 -0.81 12.31
N VAL A 157 4.53 -0.65 12.52
CA VAL A 157 3.61 -0.14 11.49
C VAL A 157 3.99 1.29 11.11
N ARG A 158 4.31 2.13 12.09
CA ARG A 158 4.75 3.50 11.86
C ARG A 158 6.02 3.56 11.04
N ALA A 159 7.04 2.74 11.34
CA ALA A 159 8.30 2.73 10.60
C ALA A 159 8.08 2.35 9.12
N VAL A 160 7.26 1.33 8.85
CA VAL A 160 6.92 0.92 7.49
C VAL A 160 6.20 2.05 6.76
N TRP A 161 5.16 2.64 7.36
CA TRP A 161 4.41 3.74 6.75
C TRP A 161 5.27 4.97 6.46
N THR A 162 6.09 5.39 7.44
CA THR A 162 7.02 6.51 7.27
C THR A 162 7.97 6.29 6.10
N SER A 163 8.48 5.07 5.94
CA SER A 163 9.38 4.73 4.84
C SER A 163 8.70 4.81 3.48
N PHE A 164 7.45 4.37 3.37
CA PHE A 164 6.68 4.53 2.13
C PHE A 164 6.38 5.98 1.80
N MET A 165 5.90 6.74 2.79
CA MET A 165 5.66 8.17 2.60
C MET A 165 6.92 8.90 2.16
N GLN A 166 8.08 8.60 2.77
CA GLN A 166 9.35 9.21 2.37
C GLN A 166 9.71 8.88 0.92
N LYS A 167 9.55 7.61 0.50
CA LYS A 167 9.78 7.19 -0.88
C LYS A 167 8.92 7.98 -1.88
N TRP A 168 7.61 8.10 -1.62
CA TRP A 168 6.70 8.85 -2.49
C TRP A 168 7.02 10.34 -2.52
N ILE A 169 7.40 10.92 -1.39
CA ILE A 169 7.87 12.31 -1.29
C ILE A 169 9.12 12.52 -2.14
N ASP A 170 10.11 11.63 -2.05
CA ASP A 170 11.35 11.72 -2.81
C ASP A 170 11.11 11.60 -4.32
N GLN A 171 10.24 10.68 -4.74
CA GLN A 171 9.85 10.53 -6.14
C GLN A 171 9.11 11.78 -6.65
N THR A 172 8.16 12.31 -5.88
CA THR A 172 7.44 13.54 -6.22
C THR A 172 8.38 14.72 -6.32
N ALA A 173 9.32 14.89 -5.38
CA ALA A 173 10.31 15.96 -5.41
C ALA A 173 11.22 15.88 -6.62
N ALA A 174 11.66 14.67 -7.00
CA ALA A 174 12.44 14.45 -8.21
C ALA A 174 11.67 14.82 -9.48
N MET A 175 10.39 14.47 -9.57
CA MET A 175 9.53 14.84 -10.70
C MET A 175 9.33 16.36 -10.78
N ILE A 176 9.06 17.03 -9.66
CA ILE A 176 8.94 18.50 -9.61
C ILE A 176 10.26 19.18 -10.07
N SER A 177 11.39 18.67 -9.57
CA SER A 177 12.71 19.19 -9.96
C SER A 177 13.00 19.02 -11.46
N ALA A 178 12.59 17.88 -12.04
CA ALA A 178 12.73 17.64 -13.48
C ALA A 178 11.85 18.60 -14.32
N GLU A 179 10.60 18.88 -13.86
CA GLU A 179 9.71 19.85 -14.52
C GLU A 179 10.30 21.27 -14.50
N ARG A 180 10.90 21.69 -13.38
CA ARG A 180 11.59 22.97 -13.26
C ARG A 180 12.83 23.04 -14.15
N ALA A 181 13.65 22.01 -14.14
CA ALA A 181 14.86 21.95 -14.99
C ALA A 181 14.58 22.07 -16.48
N ARG A 182 13.41 21.59 -16.95
CA ARG A 182 12.99 21.77 -18.34
C ARG A 182 12.20 23.05 -18.62
N GLY A 183 12.01 23.91 -17.60
CA GLY A 183 11.30 25.19 -17.73
C GLY A 183 9.77 25.08 -17.78
N ALA A 184 9.20 23.93 -17.41
CA ALA A 184 7.75 23.71 -17.41
C ALA A 184 7.07 24.10 -16.10
N ALA A 185 7.82 24.19 -15.02
CA ALA A 185 7.31 24.61 -13.70
C ALA A 185 8.19 25.73 -13.13
N PRO A 186 7.60 26.72 -12.42
CA PRO A 186 8.36 27.81 -11.83
C PRO A 186 9.16 27.37 -10.60
N GLU A 187 10.28 28.05 -10.35
CA GLU A 187 11.00 27.96 -9.08
C GLU A 187 10.24 28.76 -8.03
N THR A 188 9.66 28.07 -7.05
CA THR A 188 8.91 28.69 -5.95
C THR A 188 9.55 28.36 -4.59
N ILE A 189 9.05 27.35 -3.90
CA ILE A 189 9.60 26.79 -2.67
C ILE A 189 10.44 25.55 -2.98
N PRO A 190 11.33 25.06 -2.10
CA PRO A 190 12.08 23.82 -2.35
C PRO A 190 11.19 22.67 -2.80
N ALA A 191 11.62 21.93 -3.83
CA ALA A 191 10.82 20.81 -4.38
C ALA A 191 10.49 19.74 -3.32
N ALA A 192 11.41 19.50 -2.38
CA ALA A 192 11.20 18.57 -1.28
C ALA A 192 10.09 19.04 -0.31
N ASP A 193 10.05 20.33 0.00
CA ASP A 193 9.03 20.91 0.90
C ASP A 193 7.66 20.88 0.23
N LEU A 194 7.60 21.22 -1.06
CA LEU A 194 6.36 21.16 -1.84
C LEU A 194 5.85 19.72 -1.92
N ALA A 195 6.73 18.76 -2.27
CA ALA A 195 6.39 17.34 -2.33
C ALA A 195 5.89 16.81 -0.98
N THR A 196 6.57 17.16 0.12
CA THR A 196 6.16 16.77 1.48
C THR A 196 4.75 17.28 1.78
N SER A 197 4.51 18.57 1.55
CA SER A 197 3.21 19.19 1.83
C SER A 197 2.08 18.58 1.01
N LEU A 198 2.31 18.35 -0.29
CA LEU A 198 1.32 17.77 -1.18
C LEU A 198 0.98 16.32 -0.79
N ASN A 199 1.98 15.49 -0.48
CA ASN A 199 1.75 14.10 -0.08
C ASN A 199 1.03 13.98 1.26
N GLN A 200 1.41 14.80 2.26
CA GLN A 200 0.73 14.83 3.56
C GLN A 200 -0.71 15.33 3.45
N MET A 201 -0.96 16.36 2.62
CA MET A 201 -2.31 16.82 2.32
C MET A 201 -3.15 15.71 1.67
N ASN A 202 -2.59 15.00 0.70
CA ASN A 202 -3.26 13.87 0.06
C ASN A 202 -3.64 12.80 1.07
N GLU A 203 -2.67 12.34 1.86
CA GLU A 203 -2.90 11.33 2.89
C GLU A 203 -4.07 11.75 3.80
N ARG A 204 -4.00 12.95 4.37
CA ARG A 204 -5.03 13.41 5.30
C ARG A 204 -6.41 13.57 4.65
N ALA A 205 -6.47 14.19 3.47
CA ALA A 205 -7.74 14.41 2.77
C ALA A 205 -8.39 13.07 2.35
N MET A 206 -7.60 12.15 1.82
CA MET A 206 -8.08 10.84 1.41
C MET A 206 -8.56 10.00 2.60
N MET A 207 -7.80 9.94 3.69
CA MET A 207 -8.20 9.20 4.90
C MET A 207 -9.49 9.76 5.49
N ALA A 208 -9.63 11.09 5.58
CA ALA A 208 -10.86 11.70 6.04
C ALA A 208 -12.06 11.32 5.17
N THR A 209 -11.89 11.30 3.85
CA THR A 209 -12.94 10.91 2.90
C THR A 209 -13.28 9.41 3.02
N LEU A 210 -12.28 8.54 3.02
CA LEU A 210 -12.47 7.08 3.10
C LEU A 210 -13.15 6.63 4.41
N PHE A 211 -12.88 7.33 5.51
CA PHE A 211 -13.46 7.00 6.82
C PHE A 211 -14.70 7.81 7.17
N ALA A 212 -15.19 8.62 6.22
CA ALA A 212 -16.35 9.52 6.42
C ALA A 212 -16.20 10.45 7.64
N GLU A 213 -14.96 10.87 7.93
CA GLU A 213 -14.67 11.87 8.96
C GLU A 213 -15.21 13.24 8.53
N GLN A 214 -15.52 14.10 9.50
CA GLN A 214 -15.96 15.46 9.21
C GLN A 214 -15.01 16.49 9.87
N PRO A 215 -14.60 17.54 9.14
CA PRO A 215 -14.93 17.83 7.74
C PRO A 215 -14.10 16.99 6.74
N SER A 216 -14.71 16.64 5.60
CA SER A 216 -14.02 15.95 4.50
C SER A 216 -14.52 16.42 3.13
N VAL A 217 -13.70 16.22 2.09
CA VAL A 217 -14.13 16.40 0.70
C VAL A 217 -15.00 15.21 0.29
N ASN A 218 -16.04 15.45 -0.52
CA ASN A 218 -16.87 14.37 -1.04
C ASN A 218 -16.03 13.36 -1.86
N GLU A 219 -16.40 12.09 -1.74
CA GLU A 219 -15.67 10.97 -2.36
C GLU A 219 -15.59 11.09 -3.89
N ASP A 220 -16.66 11.57 -4.53
CA ASP A 220 -16.73 11.80 -5.98
C ASP A 220 -15.87 12.96 -6.48
N ARG A 221 -15.38 13.83 -5.60
CA ARG A 221 -14.63 15.04 -5.94
C ARG A 221 -13.21 15.10 -5.37
N VAL A 222 -12.86 14.20 -4.45
CA VAL A 222 -11.58 14.30 -3.75
C VAL A 222 -10.38 14.19 -4.69
N VAL A 223 -10.41 13.26 -5.66
CA VAL A 223 -9.33 13.09 -6.64
C VAL A 223 -9.17 14.34 -7.52
N ASP A 224 -10.27 14.89 -8.03
CA ASP A 224 -10.23 16.09 -8.88
C ASP A 224 -9.80 17.33 -8.09
N THR A 225 -10.26 17.46 -6.84
CA THR A 225 -9.86 18.54 -5.94
C THR A 225 -8.37 18.51 -5.65
N LEU A 226 -7.84 17.34 -5.26
CA LEU A 226 -6.42 17.18 -4.99
C LEU A 226 -5.57 17.37 -6.24
N THR A 227 -6.01 16.85 -7.39
CA THR A 227 -5.34 17.06 -8.68
C THR A 227 -5.24 18.55 -9.02
N HIS A 228 -6.32 19.30 -8.83
CA HIS A 228 -6.33 20.75 -9.07
C HIS A 228 -5.28 21.46 -8.19
N ILE A 229 -5.27 21.16 -6.89
CA ILE A 229 -4.32 21.77 -5.95
C ILE A 229 -2.87 21.41 -6.33
N TRP A 230 -2.60 20.15 -6.66
CA TRP A 230 -1.26 19.71 -7.08
C TRP A 230 -0.78 20.45 -8.32
N VAL A 231 -1.59 20.49 -9.38
CA VAL A 231 -1.24 21.17 -10.63
C VAL A 231 -1.03 22.67 -10.43
N ALA A 232 -1.94 23.32 -9.71
CA ALA A 232 -1.81 24.74 -9.40
C ALA A 232 -0.56 25.04 -8.56
N SER A 233 -0.24 24.20 -7.57
CA SER A 233 0.94 24.40 -6.71
C SER A 233 2.27 24.15 -7.42
N ILE A 234 2.30 23.20 -8.38
CA ILE A 234 3.53 22.83 -9.09
C ILE A 234 3.79 23.77 -10.27
N TYR A 235 2.75 24.08 -11.07
CA TYR A 235 2.90 24.79 -12.34
C TYR A 235 2.48 26.27 -12.28
N GLY A 236 1.84 26.71 -11.18
CA GLY A 236 1.20 28.01 -11.09
C GLY A 236 -0.20 28.01 -11.71
N GLU A 237 -0.95 29.09 -11.50
CA GLU A 237 -2.22 29.30 -12.17
C GLU A 237 -1.95 29.50 -13.66
N SER A 238 -2.56 28.66 -14.50
CA SER A 238 -2.64 28.93 -15.94
C SER A 238 -3.54 30.15 -16.11
N SER A 239 -2.96 31.30 -16.47
CA SER A 239 -3.69 32.50 -16.87
C SER A 239 -4.55 32.24 -18.09
#